data_806510caeac30f4f667c685d92e05e86
#
_entry.id   806510caeac30f4f667c685d92e05e86
#
_cell.length_a   1.000
_cell.length_b   1.000
_cell.length_c   1.000
_cell.angle_alpha   90.00
_cell.angle_beta   90.00
_cell.angle_gamma   90.00
#
_symmetry.space_group_name_H-M   'P 1'
#
loop_
_entity.id
_entity.type
_entity.pdbx_description
1 polymer ?
#
loop_
_entity_poly.entity_id
_entity_poly.type
_entity_poly.pdbx_seq_one_letter_code
_entity_poly.pdbx_strand_id
1 'polypeptide(L)'
;MIVAALFFYLFAGICVASAVMVVASRNPVHSVLFLILAFVNAAGLFVMMGAEFLAMILIVVYVGAVAVLFLFVVMMLDVDFSELKQGALQYLPIGMLIGGIFLAELLLVVGTWAIGPGVPQAITSPIPTTVPNTEAIGLVLYTRYVYFFQAAGMILLVAMIGAILLTLHHRARVRRQDIGAQVARTPAASIEIVKVRSGQGLGRGA
;
A
#
# COMPACT_ATOMS: atom_id res chain seq x y z
N MET A 1 -27.71 -14.40 18.66
CA MET A 1 -27.43 -12.97 18.90
C MET A 1 -26.23 -12.74 19.84
N ILE A 2 -26.19 -13.37 21.04
CA ILE A 2 -25.10 -13.15 22.01
C ILE A 2 -23.71 -13.49 21.44
N VAL A 3 -23.56 -14.62 20.73
CA VAL A 3 -22.30 -15.05 20.12
C VAL A 3 -21.80 -14.05 19.08
N ALA A 4 -22.67 -13.56 18.20
CA ALA A 4 -22.30 -12.55 17.19
C ALA A 4 -21.86 -11.22 17.85
N ALA A 5 -22.56 -10.78 18.90
CA ALA A 5 -22.16 -9.59 19.66
C ALA A 5 -20.79 -9.78 20.33
N LEU A 6 -20.51 -10.95 20.87
CA LEU A 6 -19.21 -11.25 21.48
C LEU A 6 -18.07 -11.16 20.45
N PHE A 7 -18.23 -11.79 19.28
CA PHE A 7 -17.23 -11.69 18.21
C PHE A 7 -17.09 -10.26 17.69
N PHE A 8 -18.19 -9.51 17.58
CA PHE A 8 -18.13 -8.10 17.20
C PHE A 8 -17.26 -7.29 18.15
N TYR A 9 -17.52 -7.36 19.46
CA TYR A 9 -16.74 -6.61 20.45
C TYR A 9 -15.29 -7.11 20.53
N LEU A 10 -15.04 -8.39 20.31
CA LEU A 10 -13.70 -8.95 20.25
C LEU A 10 -12.90 -8.33 19.09
N PHE A 11 -13.42 -8.43 17.85
CA PHE A 11 -12.75 -7.88 16.68
C PHE A 11 -12.62 -6.37 16.74
N ALA A 12 -13.67 -5.66 17.18
CA ALA A 12 -13.63 -4.22 17.34
C ALA A 12 -12.61 -3.79 18.39
N GLY A 13 -12.57 -4.44 19.54
CA GLY A 13 -11.61 -4.16 20.60
C GLY A 13 -10.16 -4.39 20.17
N ILE A 14 -9.86 -5.52 19.51
CA ILE A 14 -8.52 -5.80 19.00
C ILE A 14 -8.16 -4.80 17.88
N CYS A 15 -9.09 -4.46 17.00
CA CYS A 15 -8.86 -3.49 15.92
C CYS A 15 -8.47 -2.12 16.49
N VAL A 16 -9.24 -1.59 17.44
CA VAL A 16 -8.95 -0.30 18.09
C VAL A 16 -7.63 -0.35 18.86
N ALA A 17 -7.41 -1.39 19.67
CA ALA A 17 -6.17 -1.56 20.42
C ALA A 17 -4.96 -1.62 19.49
N SER A 18 -5.05 -2.38 18.39
CA SER A 18 -4.00 -2.47 17.38
C SER A 18 -3.75 -1.11 16.72
N ALA A 19 -4.80 -0.35 16.36
CA ALA A 19 -4.67 0.98 15.78
C ALA A 19 -3.94 1.96 16.71
N VAL A 20 -4.23 1.92 18.02
CA VAL A 20 -3.48 2.69 19.02
C VAL A 20 -2.02 2.26 19.07
N MET A 21 -1.74 0.95 19.03
CA MET A 21 -0.38 0.43 19.04
C MET A 21 0.40 0.76 17.77
N VAL A 22 -0.24 0.93 16.61
CA VAL A 22 0.42 1.42 15.38
C VAL A 22 1.08 2.78 15.62
N VAL A 23 0.39 3.67 16.30
CA VAL A 23 0.89 5.03 16.59
C VAL A 23 1.85 5.05 17.78
N ALA A 24 1.55 4.28 18.84
CA ALA A 24 2.30 4.29 20.07
C ALA A 24 3.62 3.52 20.01
N SER A 25 3.76 2.56 19.10
CA SER A 25 4.95 1.71 18.98
C SER A 25 6.22 2.52 18.68
N ARG A 26 7.28 2.20 19.35
CA ARG A 26 8.59 2.83 19.14
C ARG A 26 9.33 2.24 17.94
N ASN A 27 9.11 0.97 17.67
CA ASN A 27 9.74 0.27 16.55
C ASN A 27 8.76 0.29 15.35
N PRO A 28 9.15 0.87 14.21
CA PRO A 28 8.28 0.96 13.04
C PRO A 28 7.91 -0.41 12.45
N VAL A 29 8.74 -1.43 12.62
CA VAL A 29 8.40 -2.81 12.23
C VAL A 29 7.23 -3.33 13.05
N HIS A 30 7.23 -3.08 14.38
CA HIS A 30 6.10 -3.44 15.23
C HIS A 30 4.83 -2.65 14.88
N SER A 31 4.97 -1.36 14.51
CA SER A 31 3.83 -0.57 14.03
C SER A 31 3.16 -1.20 12.83
N VAL A 32 3.93 -1.67 11.84
CA VAL A 32 3.37 -2.34 10.66
C VAL A 32 2.73 -3.68 11.02
N LEU A 33 3.30 -4.44 11.95
CA LEU A 33 2.67 -5.69 12.41
C LEU A 33 1.32 -5.42 13.11
N PHE A 34 1.22 -4.37 13.93
CA PHE A 34 -0.06 -3.96 14.50
C PHE A 34 -1.04 -3.44 13.44
N LEU A 35 -0.55 -2.79 12.38
CA LEU A 35 -1.38 -2.38 11.25
C LEU A 35 -1.99 -3.59 10.52
N ILE A 36 -1.20 -4.62 10.30
CA ILE A 36 -1.67 -5.90 9.74
C ILE A 36 -2.76 -6.49 10.63
N LEU A 37 -2.52 -6.53 11.94
CA LEU A 37 -3.48 -7.05 12.90
C LEU A 37 -4.79 -6.24 12.89
N ALA A 38 -4.71 -4.91 12.80
CA ALA A 38 -5.89 -4.04 12.68
C ALA A 38 -6.70 -4.35 11.42
N PHE A 39 -6.05 -4.50 10.27
CA PHE A 39 -6.73 -4.81 9.00
C PHE A 39 -7.38 -6.20 9.01
N VAL A 40 -6.73 -7.21 9.58
CA VAL A 40 -7.31 -8.56 9.69
C VAL A 40 -8.58 -8.54 10.55
N ASN A 41 -8.56 -7.81 11.68
CA ASN A 41 -9.74 -7.69 12.53
C ASN A 41 -10.84 -6.85 11.86
N ALA A 42 -10.50 -5.79 11.12
CA ALA A 42 -11.45 -5.02 10.33
C ALA A 42 -12.10 -5.89 9.23
N ALA A 43 -11.32 -6.74 8.56
CA ALA A 43 -11.88 -7.71 7.60
C ALA A 43 -12.86 -8.68 8.27
N GLY A 44 -12.57 -9.14 9.49
CA GLY A 44 -13.50 -9.95 10.29
C GLY A 44 -14.82 -9.23 10.55
N LEU A 45 -14.78 -7.93 10.89
CA LEU A 45 -15.98 -7.11 11.04
C LEU A 45 -16.77 -6.99 9.73
N PHE A 46 -16.10 -6.81 8.58
CA PHE A 46 -16.78 -6.77 7.28
C PHE A 46 -17.46 -8.10 6.93
N VAL A 47 -16.83 -9.24 7.24
CA VAL A 47 -17.48 -10.55 7.07
C VAL A 47 -18.73 -10.64 7.93
N MET A 48 -18.67 -10.19 9.19
CA MET A 48 -19.85 -10.20 10.08
C MET A 48 -20.99 -9.32 9.58
N MET A 49 -20.70 -8.26 8.81
CA MET A 49 -21.70 -7.39 8.18
C MET A 49 -22.21 -7.95 6.83
N GLY A 50 -21.74 -9.11 6.38
CA GLY A 50 -22.08 -9.66 5.06
C GLY A 50 -21.36 -8.99 3.88
N ALA A 51 -20.33 -8.19 4.14
CA ALA A 51 -19.51 -7.53 3.12
C ALA A 51 -18.27 -8.38 2.79
N GLU A 52 -18.48 -9.62 2.37
CA GLU A 52 -17.42 -10.61 2.14
C GLU A 52 -16.42 -10.17 1.08
N PHE A 53 -16.88 -9.58 -0.03
CA PHE A 53 -16.02 -9.09 -1.10
C PHE A 53 -15.06 -7.99 -0.60
N LEU A 54 -15.59 -7.06 0.19
CA LEU A 54 -14.78 -5.97 0.75
C LEU A 54 -13.74 -6.49 1.76
N ALA A 55 -14.13 -7.47 2.58
CA ALA A 55 -13.22 -8.14 3.51
C ALA A 55 -12.06 -8.82 2.78
N MET A 56 -12.34 -9.55 1.69
CA MET A 56 -11.30 -10.22 0.90
C MET A 56 -10.35 -9.21 0.23
N ILE A 57 -10.87 -8.12 -0.33
CA ILE A 57 -10.03 -7.05 -0.90
C ILE A 57 -9.14 -6.45 0.19
N LEU A 58 -9.67 -6.20 1.38
CA LEU A 58 -8.90 -5.66 2.48
C LEU A 58 -7.71 -6.56 2.85
N ILE A 59 -7.93 -7.87 2.92
CA ILE A 59 -6.85 -8.82 3.21
C ILE A 59 -5.86 -8.92 2.05
N VAL A 60 -6.33 -9.10 0.82
CA VAL A 60 -5.43 -9.34 -0.32
C VAL A 60 -4.61 -8.09 -0.66
N VAL A 61 -5.25 -6.92 -0.71
CA VAL A 61 -4.60 -5.68 -1.14
C VAL A 61 -3.93 -4.97 0.03
N TYR A 62 -4.64 -4.69 1.13
CA TYR A 62 -4.07 -3.91 2.22
C TYR A 62 -3.09 -4.71 3.07
N VAL A 63 -3.42 -5.94 3.42
CA VAL A 63 -2.48 -6.78 4.18
C VAL A 63 -1.43 -7.39 3.24
N GLY A 64 -1.85 -8.02 2.13
CA GLY A 64 -0.95 -8.76 1.25
C GLY A 64 -0.01 -7.90 0.42
N ALA A 65 -0.44 -6.75 -0.08
CA ALA A 65 0.40 -5.88 -0.90
C ALA A 65 0.93 -4.68 -0.11
N VAL A 66 0.05 -3.84 0.46
CA VAL A 66 0.44 -2.55 1.01
C VAL A 66 1.21 -2.69 2.32
N ALA A 67 0.69 -3.45 3.29
CA ALA A 67 1.35 -3.59 4.59
C ALA A 67 2.67 -4.37 4.48
N VAL A 68 2.74 -5.37 3.60
CA VAL A 68 3.99 -6.10 3.33
C VAL A 68 5.00 -5.18 2.65
N LEU A 69 4.58 -4.33 1.70
CA LEU A 69 5.46 -3.33 1.10
C LEU A 69 6.01 -2.38 2.17
N PHE A 70 5.16 -1.86 3.06
CA PHE A 70 5.61 -1.04 4.18
C PHE A 70 6.61 -1.77 5.07
N LEU A 71 6.37 -3.03 5.38
CA LEU A 71 7.29 -3.85 6.17
C LEU A 71 8.68 -3.93 5.53
N PHE A 72 8.73 -4.20 4.22
CA PHE A 72 10.00 -4.24 3.49
C PHE A 72 10.69 -2.88 3.47
N VAL A 73 9.97 -1.81 3.17
CA VAL A 73 10.54 -0.46 3.13
C VAL A 73 11.11 -0.06 4.48
N VAL A 74 10.36 -0.26 5.57
CA VAL A 74 10.79 0.09 6.93
C VAL A 74 11.99 -0.74 7.39
N MET A 75 12.05 -2.01 6.98
CA MET A 75 13.18 -2.88 7.30
C MET A 75 14.44 -2.52 6.50
N MET A 76 14.29 -1.97 5.28
CA MET A 76 15.42 -1.56 4.43
C MET A 76 15.91 -0.14 4.72
N LEU A 77 15.10 0.69 5.39
CA LEU A 77 15.49 2.05 5.79
C LEU A 77 16.34 1.98 7.06
N ASP A 78 17.62 2.28 6.91
CA ASP A 78 18.54 2.49 8.05
C ASP A 78 18.37 3.91 8.62
N VAL A 79 17.23 4.14 9.27
CA VAL A 79 16.90 5.43 9.88
C VAL A 79 16.99 5.30 11.39
N ASP A 80 17.76 6.18 12.03
CA ASP A 80 17.80 6.28 13.48
C ASP A 80 16.54 6.98 14.01
N PHE A 81 15.52 6.18 14.33
CA PHE A 81 14.24 6.67 14.86
C PHE A 81 14.34 7.30 16.25
N SER A 82 15.49 7.16 16.93
CA SER A 82 15.70 7.77 18.24
C SER A 82 15.89 9.28 18.13
N GLU A 83 16.53 9.75 17.06
CA GLU A 83 16.73 11.18 16.81
C GLU A 83 15.42 11.90 16.45
N LEU A 84 14.54 11.25 15.69
CA LEU A 84 13.25 11.83 15.29
C LEU A 84 12.30 12.10 16.47
N LYS A 85 12.49 11.43 17.61
CA LYS A 85 11.66 11.57 18.80
C LYS A 85 12.09 12.68 19.76
N GLN A 86 13.30 13.22 19.64
CA GLN A 86 13.80 14.24 20.57
C GLN A 86 13.01 15.54 20.54
N GLY A 87 12.30 15.85 19.44
CA GLY A 87 11.41 17.00 19.33
C GLY A 87 9.93 16.76 19.65
N ALA A 88 9.52 15.50 19.83
CA ALA A 88 8.10 15.15 19.95
C ALA A 88 7.42 15.77 21.19
N LEU A 89 8.11 15.85 22.30
CA LEU A 89 7.59 16.43 23.54
C LEU A 89 7.32 17.94 23.42
N GLN A 90 8.09 18.64 22.58
CA GLN A 90 7.91 20.08 22.36
C GLN A 90 6.63 20.43 21.61
N TYR A 91 6.20 19.53 20.69
CA TYR A 91 4.99 19.71 19.88
C TYR A 91 3.74 19.03 20.49
N LEU A 92 3.91 18.29 21.58
CA LEU A 92 2.84 17.53 22.23
C LEU A 92 1.64 18.42 22.63
N PRO A 93 1.79 19.63 23.22
CA PRO A 93 0.63 20.44 23.60
C PRO A 93 -0.16 20.93 22.39
N ILE A 94 0.49 21.29 21.29
CA ILE A 94 -0.16 21.71 20.05
C ILE A 94 -0.83 20.50 19.39
N GLY A 95 -0.15 19.36 19.35
CA GLY A 95 -0.70 18.11 18.82
C GLY A 95 -1.94 17.65 19.59
N MET A 96 -1.92 17.72 20.92
CA MET A 96 -3.10 17.41 21.75
C MET A 96 -4.27 18.36 21.52
N LEU A 97 -4.01 19.66 21.34
CA LEU A 97 -5.06 20.63 21.04
C LEU A 97 -5.73 20.31 19.70
N ILE A 98 -4.95 20.13 18.63
CA ILE A 98 -5.47 19.82 17.28
C ILE A 98 -6.18 18.47 17.29
N GLY A 99 -5.58 17.43 17.89
CA GLY A 99 -6.18 16.11 18.00
C GLY A 99 -7.47 16.12 18.84
N GLY A 100 -7.52 16.93 19.89
CA GLY A 100 -8.72 17.12 20.72
C GLY A 100 -9.87 17.78 19.96
N ILE A 101 -9.58 18.82 19.16
CA ILE A 101 -10.59 19.47 18.31
C ILE A 101 -11.13 18.46 17.28
N PHE A 102 -10.24 17.74 16.60
CA PHE A 102 -10.64 16.74 15.63
C PHE A 102 -11.45 15.59 16.24
N LEU A 103 -11.07 15.13 17.43
CA LEU A 103 -11.82 14.13 18.17
C LEU A 103 -13.23 14.65 18.54
N ALA A 104 -13.33 15.90 19.00
CA ALA A 104 -14.62 16.51 19.31
C ALA A 104 -15.52 16.61 18.08
N GLU A 105 -14.98 17.03 16.92
CA GLU A 105 -15.73 17.02 15.66
C GLU A 105 -16.24 15.64 15.30
N LEU A 106 -15.39 14.61 15.36
CA LEU A 106 -15.80 13.23 15.08
C LEU A 106 -16.90 12.75 16.03
N LEU A 107 -16.77 13.04 17.33
CA LEU A 107 -17.79 12.66 18.32
C LEU A 107 -19.11 13.38 18.07
N LEU A 108 -19.10 14.65 17.65
CA LEU A 108 -20.30 15.39 17.29
C LEU A 108 -20.98 14.80 16.06
N VAL A 109 -20.22 14.50 15.00
CA VAL A 109 -20.75 13.89 13.77
C VAL A 109 -21.33 12.51 14.04
N VAL A 110 -20.61 11.65 14.74
CA VAL A 110 -21.10 10.30 15.09
C VAL A 110 -22.29 10.39 16.06
N GLY A 111 -22.23 11.31 17.02
CA GLY A 111 -23.30 11.51 17.97
C GLY A 111 -24.62 12.00 17.32
N THR A 112 -24.52 12.94 16.38
CA THR A 112 -25.70 13.40 15.62
C THR A 112 -26.26 12.29 14.73
N TRP A 113 -25.40 11.44 14.17
CA TRP A 113 -25.84 10.32 13.36
C TRP A 113 -26.48 9.18 14.19
N ALA A 114 -25.97 8.95 15.40
CA ALA A 114 -26.49 7.91 16.31
C ALA A 114 -27.78 8.32 17.01
N ILE A 115 -27.97 9.64 17.31
CA ILE A 115 -29.09 10.18 18.09
C ILE A 115 -30.14 10.81 17.17
N GLY A 116 -29.78 11.17 15.94
CA GLY A 116 -30.69 11.82 14.99
C GLY A 116 -31.88 10.92 14.61
N PRO A 117 -33.10 11.50 14.48
CA PRO A 117 -34.26 10.76 14.01
C PRO A 117 -33.95 10.24 12.59
N GLY A 118 -33.79 8.92 12.46
CA GLY A 118 -33.62 8.13 11.29
C GLY A 118 -33.15 8.85 10.02
N VAL A 119 -31.87 8.86 9.79
CA VAL A 119 -31.38 9.18 8.43
C VAL A 119 -32.15 8.28 7.48
N PRO A 120 -32.94 8.83 6.53
CA PRO A 120 -33.64 7.99 5.57
C PRO A 120 -32.60 7.09 4.92
N GLN A 121 -32.75 5.80 5.08
CA GLN A 121 -31.93 4.83 4.38
C GLN A 121 -32.25 4.96 2.89
N ALA A 122 -31.62 5.93 2.24
CA ALA A 122 -31.65 6.05 0.80
C ALA A 122 -30.85 4.88 0.21
N ILE A 123 -31.42 3.67 0.32
CA ILE A 123 -30.91 2.48 -0.32
C ILE A 123 -31.17 2.67 -1.81
N THR A 124 -30.21 3.31 -2.47
CA THR A 124 -30.27 3.56 -3.93
C THR A 124 -30.14 2.28 -4.74
N SER A 125 -29.63 1.23 -4.10
CA SER A 125 -29.49 -0.12 -4.68
C SER A 125 -29.66 -1.15 -3.58
N PRO A 126 -30.87 -1.71 -3.39
CA PRO A 126 -31.09 -2.75 -2.38
C PRO A 126 -30.24 -3.97 -2.69
N ILE A 127 -29.61 -4.52 -1.65
CA ILE A 127 -28.78 -5.73 -1.77
C ILE A 127 -29.71 -6.91 -2.02
N PRO A 128 -29.63 -7.59 -3.17
CA PRO A 128 -30.43 -8.79 -3.41
C PRO A 128 -29.98 -9.90 -2.47
N THR A 129 -30.91 -10.49 -1.74
CA THR A 129 -30.66 -11.59 -0.79
C THR A 129 -30.50 -12.96 -1.46
N THR A 130 -30.77 -13.03 -2.75
CA THR A 130 -30.80 -14.28 -3.54
C THR A 130 -29.46 -14.61 -4.21
N VAL A 131 -28.52 -13.66 -4.28
CA VAL A 131 -27.22 -13.80 -4.95
C VAL A 131 -26.08 -13.52 -3.98
N PRO A 132 -24.89 -14.13 -4.20
CA PRO A 132 -23.70 -13.84 -3.38
C PRO A 132 -23.32 -12.36 -3.40
N ASN A 133 -22.72 -11.87 -2.33
CA ASN A 133 -22.32 -10.45 -2.20
C ASN A 133 -21.43 -9.99 -3.36
N THR A 134 -20.51 -10.82 -3.82
CA THR A 134 -19.61 -10.52 -4.95
C THR A 134 -20.36 -10.28 -6.25
N GLU A 135 -21.35 -11.12 -6.54
CA GLU A 135 -22.18 -11.01 -7.73
C GLU A 135 -23.07 -9.76 -7.66
N ALA A 136 -23.69 -9.52 -6.51
CA ALA A 136 -24.51 -8.33 -6.27
C ALA A 136 -23.72 -7.02 -6.51
N ILE A 137 -22.49 -6.94 -6.00
CA ILE A 137 -21.63 -5.78 -6.24
C ILE A 137 -21.23 -5.69 -7.70
N GLY A 138 -20.88 -6.80 -8.35
CA GLY A 138 -20.51 -6.83 -9.77
C GLY A 138 -21.61 -6.30 -10.68
N LEU A 139 -22.86 -6.73 -10.46
CA LEU A 139 -24.02 -6.26 -11.22
C LEU A 139 -24.21 -4.74 -11.15
N VAL A 140 -24.00 -4.14 -10.00
CA VAL A 140 -24.15 -2.69 -9.81
C VAL A 140 -22.94 -1.91 -10.31
N LEU A 141 -21.74 -2.42 -10.07
CA LEU A 141 -20.47 -1.77 -10.41
C LEU A 141 -20.27 -1.64 -11.92
N TYR A 142 -20.54 -2.72 -12.68
CA TYR A 142 -20.33 -2.75 -14.13
C TYR A 142 -21.50 -2.21 -14.95
N THR A 143 -22.63 -1.87 -14.33
CA THR A 143 -23.79 -1.27 -15.00
C THR A 143 -23.99 0.18 -14.61
N ARG A 144 -24.38 0.42 -13.35
CA ARG A 144 -24.75 1.75 -12.86
C ARG A 144 -23.52 2.62 -12.54
N TYR A 145 -22.44 2.03 -12.03
CA TYR A 145 -21.24 2.73 -11.58
C TYR A 145 -20.01 2.50 -12.48
N VAL A 146 -20.24 2.09 -13.73
CA VAL A 146 -19.15 1.82 -14.70
C VAL A 146 -18.21 3.01 -14.90
N TYR A 147 -18.72 4.23 -14.86
CA TYR A 147 -17.91 5.45 -15.00
C TYR A 147 -16.88 5.57 -13.86
N PHE A 148 -17.31 5.37 -12.63
CA PHE A 148 -16.40 5.41 -11.47
C PHE A 148 -15.41 4.25 -11.48
N PHE A 149 -15.83 3.09 -11.93
CA PHE A 149 -14.94 1.94 -12.11
C PHE A 149 -13.82 2.25 -13.12
N GLN A 150 -14.17 2.83 -14.27
CA GLN A 150 -13.18 3.23 -15.28
C GLN A 150 -12.27 4.35 -14.78
N ALA A 151 -12.79 5.33 -14.07
CA ALA A 151 -12.00 6.40 -13.47
C ALA A 151 -10.98 5.84 -12.46
N ALA A 152 -11.39 4.89 -11.62
CA ALA A 152 -10.47 4.20 -10.70
C ALA A 152 -9.36 3.44 -11.46
N GLY A 153 -9.70 2.78 -12.58
CA GLY A 153 -8.73 2.11 -13.44
C GLY A 153 -7.69 3.09 -14.02
N MET A 154 -8.11 4.27 -14.45
CA MET A 154 -7.21 5.32 -14.96
C MET A 154 -6.28 5.86 -13.85
N ILE A 155 -6.80 6.04 -12.64
CA ILE A 155 -5.99 6.45 -11.48
C ILE A 155 -4.92 5.39 -11.18
N LEU A 156 -5.28 4.12 -11.18
CA LEU A 156 -4.34 3.02 -10.97
C LEU A 156 -3.27 2.96 -12.06
N LEU A 157 -3.64 3.19 -13.32
CA LEU A 157 -2.70 3.26 -14.44
C LEU A 157 -1.66 4.38 -14.22
N VAL A 158 -2.11 5.57 -13.86
CA VAL A 158 -1.22 6.71 -13.58
C VAL A 158 -0.31 6.41 -12.39
N ALA A 159 -0.85 5.82 -11.33
CA ALA A 159 -0.07 5.42 -10.16
C ALA A 159 1.01 4.39 -10.53
N MET A 160 0.69 3.40 -11.36
CA MET A 160 1.64 2.40 -11.84
C MET A 160 2.76 3.03 -12.69
N ILE A 161 2.41 3.91 -13.64
CA ILE A 161 3.39 4.64 -14.45
C ILE A 161 4.29 5.49 -13.56
N GLY A 162 3.71 6.21 -12.60
CA GLY A 162 4.45 7.03 -11.63
C GLY A 162 5.43 6.21 -10.81
N ALA A 163 5.01 5.06 -10.29
CA ALA A 163 5.88 4.15 -9.54
C ALA A 163 7.06 3.65 -10.39
N ILE A 164 6.81 3.27 -11.64
CA ILE A 164 7.87 2.80 -12.56
C ILE A 164 8.85 3.94 -12.87
N LEU A 165 8.37 5.13 -13.20
CA LEU A 165 9.22 6.26 -13.58
C LEU A 165 10.07 6.75 -12.40
N LEU A 166 9.53 6.81 -11.19
CA LEU A 166 10.25 7.24 -10.00
C LEU A 166 11.31 6.23 -9.53
N THR A 167 11.09 4.94 -9.77
CA THR A 167 12.04 3.89 -9.40
C THR A 167 13.05 3.59 -10.51
N LEU A 168 12.85 4.11 -11.72
CA LEU A 168 13.71 3.87 -12.87
C LEU A 168 15.07 4.55 -12.70
N HIS A 169 16.07 3.77 -12.33
CA HIS A 169 17.44 4.27 -12.17
C HIS A 169 18.26 4.03 -13.44
N HIS A 170 18.56 5.09 -14.18
CA HIS A 170 19.45 5.06 -15.34
C HIS A 170 20.92 5.13 -14.88
N ARG A 171 21.64 4.04 -15.00
CA ARG A 171 23.08 4.04 -14.75
C ARG A 171 23.81 4.69 -15.94
N ALA A 172 24.36 5.87 -15.75
CA ALA A 172 25.05 6.65 -16.79
C ALA A 172 26.32 5.99 -17.36
N ARG A 173 26.90 4.98 -16.67
CA ARG A 173 28.16 4.33 -17.08
C ARG A 173 28.02 2.85 -17.45
N VAL A 174 26.86 2.41 -17.89
CA VAL A 174 26.70 1.05 -18.38
C VAL A 174 27.13 0.99 -19.84
N ARG A 175 28.15 0.18 -20.15
CA ARG A 175 28.50 -0.13 -21.53
C ARG A 175 27.37 -0.97 -22.13
N ARG A 176 26.51 -0.32 -22.91
CA ARG A 176 25.45 -1.02 -23.64
C ARG A 176 26.05 -1.68 -24.86
N GLN A 177 25.70 -2.95 -25.08
CA GLN A 177 26.08 -3.66 -26.29
C GLN A 177 25.18 -3.18 -27.44
N ASP A 178 25.82 -2.89 -28.58
CA ASP A 178 25.11 -2.67 -29.84
C ASP A 178 25.17 -4.00 -30.62
N ILE A 179 24.04 -4.71 -30.64
CA ILE A 179 23.93 -6.01 -31.29
C ILE A 179 24.16 -5.88 -32.79
N GLY A 180 23.68 -4.80 -33.42
CA GLY A 180 23.88 -4.55 -34.84
C GLY A 180 25.35 -4.38 -35.20
N ALA A 181 26.09 -3.57 -34.44
CA ALA A 181 27.53 -3.39 -34.63
C ALA A 181 28.36 -4.66 -34.37
N GLN A 182 27.89 -5.48 -33.39
CA GLN A 182 28.59 -6.76 -33.09
C GLN A 182 28.40 -7.82 -34.17
N VAL A 183 27.19 -7.93 -34.71
CA VAL A 183 26.86 -8.89 -35.77
C VAL A 183 27.49 -8.46 -37.13
N ALA A 184 27.59 -7.15 -37.38
CA ALA A 184 28.19 -6.62 -38.59
C ALA A 184 29.73 -6.59 -38.58
N ARG A 185 30.40 -7.06 -37.52
CA ARG A 185 31.85 -7.10 -37.44
C ARG A 185 32.42 -8.08 -38.44
N THR A 186 33.32 -7.58 -39.30
CA THR A 186 34.10 -8.39 -40.22
C THR A 186 35.49 -8.73 -39.62
N PRO A 187 36.16 -9.78 -40.06
CA PRO A 187 37.53 -10.10 -39.60
C PRO A 187 38.50 -8.92 -39.78
N ALA A 188 38.37 -8.17 -40.87
CA ALA A 188 39.21 -7.00 -41.14
C ALA A 188 38.98 -5.84 -40.13
N ALA A 189 37.80 -5.72 -39.54
CA ALA A 189 37.48 -4.70 -38.52
C ALA A 189 37.80 -5.17 -37.10
N SER A 190 38.01 -6.47 -36.89
CA SER A 190 38.13 -7.08 -35.55
C SER A 190 39.53 -7.58 -35.24
N ILE A 191 40.38 -7.77 -36.25
CA ILE A 191 41.72 -8.35 -36.13
C ILE A 191 42.74 -7.34 -36.61
N GLU A 192 43.62 -6.92 -35.71
CA GLU A 192 44.79 -6.13 -36.04
C GLU A 192 46.05 -7.00 -35.93
N ILE A 193 46.86 -7.03 -36.99
CA ILE A 193 48.11 -7.78 -37.00
C ILE A 193 49.24 -6.88 -36.54
N VAL A 194 49.70 -7.09 -35.30
CA VAL A 194 50.81 -6.33 -34.73
C VAL A 194 52.11 -7.15 -34.83
N LYS A 195 53.17 -6.56 -35.38
CA LYS A 195 54.52 -7.19 -35.44
C LYS A 195 55.18 -7.08 -34.07
N VAL A 196 55.30 -8.18 -33.35
CA VAL A 196 55.99 -8.27 -32.05
C VAL A 196 57.25 -9.10 -32.18
N ARG A 197 58.31 -8.69 -31.46
CA ARG A 197 59.56 -9.51 -31.41
C ARG A 197 59.30 -10.75 -30.59
N SER A 198 59.96 -11.86 -31.00
CA SER A 198 59.89 -13.12 -30.28
C SER A 198 60.28 -12.93 -28.80
N GLY A 199 59.46 -13.40 -27.89
CA GLY A 199 59.65 -13.28 -26.42
C GLY A 199 59.14 -12.00 -25.77
N GLN A 200 58.64 -11.00 -26.53
CA GLN A 200 57.93 -9.83 -26.01
C GLN A 200 56.44 -10.04 -26.13
N GLY A 201 55.72 -10.11 -25.02
CA GLY A 201 54.28 -10.09 -25.06
C GLY A 201 53.71 -8.76 -25.52
N LEU A 202 52.43 -8.68 -25.83
CA LEU A 202 51.73 -7.45 -26.14
C LEU A 202 51.82 -6.50 -24.91
N GLY A 203 52.62 -5.43 -25.03
CA GLY A 203 52.70 -4.40 -24.00
C GLY A 203 51.33 -3.72 -23.80
N ARG A 204 50.97 -3.33 -22.58
CA ARG A 204 49.70 -2.66 -22.20
C ARG A 204 49.53 -1.26 -22.83
N GLY A 205 50.08 -0.98 -23.98
CA GLY A 205 50.11 0.34 -24.59
C GLY A 205 50.05 0.33 -26.13
N ALA A 206 49.55 -0.76 -26.75
CA ALA A 206 49.26 -0.76 -28.18
C ALA A 206 47.73 -0.70 -28.41
#